data_d2810c0dfbb9bc56d26bd78c11fee490
#
_entry.id   d2810c0dfbb9bc56d26bd78c11fee490
#
_cell.length_a   1.000
_cell.length_b   1.000
_cell.length_c   1.000
_cell.angle_alpha   90.00
_cell.angle_beta   90.00
_cell.angle_gamma   90.00
#
_symmetry.space_group_name_H-M   'P 1'
#
loop_
_entity.id
_entity.type
_entity.pdbx_description
1 polymer ?
#
loop_
_entity_poly.entity_id
_entity_poly.type
_entity_poly.pdbx_seq_one_letter_code
_entity_poly.pdbx_strand_id
1 'polypeptide(L)'
;YFRWFALSGNYKGGARLANYLADIKKHATESVPEAEMTLALKKLIETQPKSGIPQFTFEPRSFVKNWTLGDFGDGLDTGVKANRNFANGRKMAGAGTCYVCHRFKGEGGAVGPDLSSAGGKFSAYDLLESIIDPGKEISDQYGATNFKMKDGTVVSGRIMNLTEKLYHVNTDMMQPSTITFVPVNELESIEPSTISMMPPGLINTMSED
;
A
#
# COMPACT_ATOMS: atom_id res chain seq x y z
N TYR A 1 -8.00 22.99 -14.59
CA TYR A 1 -7.54 22.14 -13.48
C TYR A 1 -8.67 21.31 -12.86
N PHE A 2 -9.78 21.90 -12.43
CA PHE A 2 -10.90 21.18 -11.76
C PHE A 2 -11.51 20.07 -12.63
N ARG A 3 -11.60 20.24 -13.95
CA ARG A 3 -12.02 19.17 -14.88
C ARG A 3 -11.02 18.01 -14.87
N TRP A 4 -9.74 18.33 -14.91
CA TRP A 4 -8.69 17.34 -14.82
C TRP A 4 -8.71 16.61 -13.46
N PHE A 5 -8.89 17.36 -12.36
CA PHE A 5 -9.02 16.79 -11.02
C PHE A 5 -10.19 15.80 -10.92
N ALA A 6 -11.37 16.16 -11.44
CA ALA A 6 -12.53 15.28 -11.46
C ALA A 6 -12.26 13.96 -12.23
N LEU A 7 -11.39 14.01 -13.25
CA LEU A 7 -10.97 12.83 -14.02
C LEU A 7 -9.79 12.08 -13.38
N SER A 8 -9.13 12.66 -12.41
CA SER A 8 -7.90 12.09 -11.80
C SER A 8 -8.14 10.74 -11.11
N GLY A 9 -9.38 10.44 -10.70
CA GLY A 9 -9.78 9.14 -10.16
C GLY A 9 -9.60 7.98 -11.15
N ASN A 10 -9.52 8.27 -12.45
CA ASN A 10 -9.23 7.27 -13.48
C ASN A 10 -7.72 7.02 -13.67
N TYR A 11 -6.87 7.81 -13.02
CA TYR A 11 -5.42 7.65 -13.10
C TYR A 11 -4.94 6.43 -12.32
N LYS A 12 -4.20 5.58 -12.99
CA LYS A 12 -3.52 4.45 -12.37
C LYS A 12 -2.43 4.99 -11.43
N GLY A 13 -2.65 4.94 -10.14
CA GLY A 13 -1.68 5.40 -9.15
C GLY A 13 -2.15 6.47 -8.17
N GLY A 14 -3.41 6.87 -8.25
CA GLY A 14 -3.94 8.05 -7.58
C GLY A 14 -3.85 8.09 -6.05
N ALA A 15 -3.89 6.94 -5.35
CA ALA A 15 -3.88 6.96 -3.88
C ALA A 15 -2.62 7.62 -3.28
N ARG A 16 -1.46 7.41 -3.88
CA ARG A 16 -0.20 8.03 -3.42
C ARG A 16 -0.17 9.55 -3.60
N LEU A 17 -0.91 10.05 -4.58
CA LEU A 17 -0.98 11.47 -4.91
C LEU A 17 -2.23 12.15 -4.33
N ALA A 18 -3.11 11.42 -3.65
CA ALA A 18 -4.40 11.94 -3.23
C ALA A 18 -4.29 13.20 -2.37
N ASN A 19 -3.38 13.21 -1.39
CA ASN A 19 -3.17 14.37 -0.52
C ASN A 19 -2.57 15.55 -1.29
N TYR A 20 -1.55 15.29 -2.12
CA TYR A 20 -0.95 16.32 -2.97
C TYR A 20 -1.99 16.94 -3.93
N LEU A 21 -2.84 16.13 -4.53
CA LEU A 21 -3.92 16.60 -5.38
C LEU A 21 -4.99 17.36 -4.59
N ALA A 22 -5.26 16.95 -3.34
CA ALA A 22 -6.18 17.67 -2.46
C ALA A 22 -5.64 19.05 -2.07
N ASP A 23 -4.36 19.16 -1.76
CA ASP A 23 -3.71 20.44 -1.45
C ASP A 23 -3.72 21.38 -2.66
N ILE A 24 -3.39 20.88 -3.85
CA ILE A 24 -3.49 21.67 -5.08
C ILE A 24 -4.93 22.11 -5.31
N LYS A 25 -5.91 21.22 -5.10
CA LYS A 25 -7.34 21.57 -5.23
C LYS A 25 -7.72 22.68 -4.27
N LYS A 26 -7.29 22.60 -3.02
CA LYS A 26 -7.54 23.62 -2.00
C LYS A 26 -7.00 24.97 -2.46
N HIS A 27 -5.72 25.04 -2.80
CA HIS A 27 -5.09 26.29 -3.28
C HIS A 27 -5.74 26.82 -4.56
N ALA A 28 -6.07 25.94 -5.51
CA ALA A 28 -6.77 26.36 -6.73
C ALA A 28 -8.16 26.94 -6.43
N THR A 29 -8.87 26.36 -5.45
CA THR A 29 -10.20 26.86 -5.03
C THR A 29 -10.09 28.23 -4.39
N GLU A 30 -9.11 28.42 -3.49
CA GLU A 30 -8.85 29.70 -2.81
C GLU A 30 -8.42 30.82 -3.77
N SER A 31 -7.85 30.45 -4.92
CA SER A 31 -7.37 31.38 -5.95
C SER A 31 -8.44 31.83 -6.95
N VAL A 32 -9.66 31.23 -6.92
CA VAL A 32 -10.73 31.60 -7.85
C VAL A 32 -11.42 32.87 -7.33
N PRO A 33 -11.46 33.96 -8.11
CA PRO A 33 -12.25 35.15 -7.75
C PRO A 33 -13.74 34.81 -7.60
N GLU A 34 -14.40 35.43 -6.64
CA GLU A 34 -15.82 35.17 -6.39
C GLU A 34 -16.69 35.42 -7.62
N ALA A 35 -16.36 36.46 -8.40
CA ALA A 35 -17.04 36.78 -9.67
C ALA A 35 -16.96 35.66 -10.73
N GLU A 36 -15.94 34.79 -10.65
CA GLU A 36 -15.76 33.67 -11.56
C GLU A 36 -16.34 32.35 -11.03
N MET A 37 -16.83 32.33 -9.81
CA MET A 37 -17.37 31.16 -9.13
C MET A 37 -18.76 30.80 -9.64
N THR A 38 -18.84 30.20 -10.81
CA THR A 38 -20.10 29.73 -11.42
C THR A 38 -20.62 28.46 -10.75
N LEU A 39 -21.95 28.19 -10.92
CA LEU A 39 -22.56 26.94 -10.43
C LEU A 39 -21.87 25.69 -11.00
N ALA A 40 -21.48 25.71 -12.26
CA ALA A 40 -20.76 24.61 -12.90
C ALA A 40 -19.37 24.39 -12.26
N LEU A 41 -18.67 25.47 -11.91
CA LEU A 41 -17.38 25.40 -11.23
C LEU A 41 -17.52 24.88 -9.81
N LYS A 42 -18.51 25.33 -9.04
CA LYS A 42 -18.82 24.80 -7.70
C LYS A 42 -19.04 23.30 -7.75
N LYS A 43 -19.86 22.81 -8.69
CA LYS A 43 -20.11 21.37 -8.88
C LYS A 43 -18.83 20.58 -9.21
N LEU A 44 -17.93 21.14 -10.01
CA LEU A 44 -16.62 20.50 -10.32
C LEU A 44 -15.71 20.48 -9.09
N ILE A 45 -15.68 21.52 -8.29
CA ILE A 45 -14.90 21.61 -7.06
C ILE A 45 -15.37 20.56 -6.04
N GLU A 46 -16.68 20.34 -5.93
CA GLU A 46 -17.28 19.35 -5.02
C GLU A 46 -17.01 17.91 -5.46
N THR A 47 -16.72 17.69 -6.75
CA THR A 47 -16.45 16.35 -7.26
C THR A 47 -15.18 15.78 -6.62
N GLN A 48 -15.31 14.61 -6.01
CA GLN A 48 -14.17 13.86 -5.45
C GLN A 48 -13.71 12.82 -6.46
N PRO A 49 -12.37 12.65 -6.66
CA PRO A 49 -11.87 11.56 -7.45
C PRO A 49 -12.23 10.23 -6.77
N LYS A 50 -12.63 9.25 -7.55
CA LYS A 50 -12.84 7.91 -7.02
C LYS A 50 -11.52 7.36 -6.49
N SER A 51 -11.54 6.74 -5.33
CA SER A 51 -10.37 6.05 -4.79
C SER A 51 -9.93 4.97 -5.79
N GLY A 52 -8.63 4.92 -6.09
CA GLY A 52 -8.03 3.82 -6.88
C GLY A 52 -7.94 2.51 -6.09
N ILE A 53 -8.21 2.56 -4.78
CA ILE A 53 -8.28 1.37 -3.92
C ILE A 53 -9.67 0.77 -4.07
N PRO A 54 -9.79 -0.48 -4.50
CA PRO A 54 -11.08 -1.14 -4.56
C PRO A 54 -11.79 -1.08 -3.21
N GLN A 55 -13.06 -0.69 -3.21
CA GLN A 55 -13.90 -0.75 -2.02
C GLN A 55 -14.26 -2.23 -1.82
N PHE A 56 -13.60 -2.87 -0.87
CA PHE A 56 -13.96 -4.21 -0.43
C PHE A 56 -14.79 -4.10 0.84
N THR A 57 -15.97 -4.69 0.85
CA THR A 57 -16.73 -4.87 2.09
C THR A 57 -16.07 -6.03 2.82
N PHE A 58 -15.37 -5.73 3.91
CA PHE A 58 -14.78 -6.75 4.74
C PHE A 58 -15.84 -7.28 5.71
N GLU A 59 -16.31 -8.48 5.45
CA GLU A 59 -17.04 -9.21 6.48
C GLU A 59 -16.03 -9.77 7.48
N PRO A 60 -16.32 -9.67 8.78
CA PRO A 60 -15.48 -10.30 9.81
C PRO A 60 -15.34 -11.79 9.50
N ARG A 61 -14.13 -12.28 9.38
CA ARG A 61 -13.83 -13.68 9.10
C ARG A 61 -13.23 -14.31 10.34
N SER A 62 -13.68 -15.51 10.67
CA SER A 62 -13.11 -16.28 11.77
C SER A 62 -11.69 -16.71 11.44
N PHE A 63 -10.83 -16.76 12.45
CA PHE A 63 -9.52 -17.39 12.34
C PHE A 63 -9.68 -18.85 11.96
N VAL A 64 -8.90 -19.30 11.00
CA VAL A 64 -8.88 -20.71 10.56
C VAL A 64 -7.65 -21.41 11.15
N LYS A 65 -6.46 -20.98 10.77
CA LYS A 65 -5.20 -21.51 11.35
C LYS A 65 -4.03 -20.57 11.00
N ASN A 66 -2.91 -20.79 11.65
CA ASN A 66 -1.63 -20.24 11.21
C ASN A 66 -1.10 -21.11 10.08
N TRP A 67 -1.20 -20.62 8.87
CA TRP A 67 -0.73 -21.33 7.69
C TRP A 67 0.79 -21.38 7.63
N THR A 68 1.31 -22.53 7.23
CA THR A 68 2.73 -22.77 6.93
C THR A 68 2.88 -23.27 5.51
N LEU A 69 4.06 -23.15 4.93
CA LEU A 69 4.35 -23.69 3.58
C LEU A 69 4.10 -25.20 3.48
N GLY A 70 4.35 -25.93 4.57
CA GLY A 70 4.12 -27.38 4.62
C GLY A 70 2.65 -27.77 4.52
N ASP A 71 1.73 -26.87 4.76
CA ASP A 71 0.28 -27.14 4.65
C ASP A 71 -0.20 -27.27 3.20
N PHE A 72 0.55 -26.75 2.23
CA PHE A 72 0.13 -26.68 0.81
C PHE A 72 0.69 -27.82 -0.05
N GLY A 73 1.62 -28.63 0.47
CA GLY A 73 2.15 -29.82 -0.19
C GLY A 73 2.80 -29.58 -1.56
N ASP A 74 3.05 -30.68 -2.30
CA ASP A 74 3.69 -30.63 -3.62
C ASP A 74 2.77 -30.20 -4.76
N GLY A 75 1.47 -30.00 -4.46
CA GLY A 75 0.45 -29.66 -5.47
C GLY A 75 0.35 -28.17 -5.82
N LEU A 76 1.13 -27.32 -5.18
CA LEU A 76 1.02 -25.86 -5.32
C LEU A 76 1.19 -25.39 -6.77
N ASP A 77 2.19 -25.91 -7.48
CA ASP A 77 2.47 -25.52 -8.87
C ASP A 77 1.44 -26.03 -9.88
N THR A 78 0.79 -27.16 -9.58
CA THR A 78 -0.27 -27.73 -10.43
C THR A 78 -1.62 -27.08 -10.15
N GLY A 79 -1.95 -26.85 -8.89
CA GLY A 79 -3.19 -26.21 -8.46
C GLY A 79 -3.36 -24.80 -9.01
N VAL A 80 -2.29 -24.02 -9.08
CA VAL A 80 -2.36 -22.65 -9.62
C VAL A 80 -2.44 -22.56 -11.15
N LYS A 81 -2.29 -23.67 -11.90
CA LYS A 81 -2.31 -23.65 -13.37
C LYS A 81 -3.66 -24.03 -13.98
N ALA A 82 -4.57 -24.62 -13.23
CA ALA A 82 -5.86 -25.10 -13.71
C ALA A 82 -7.02 -24.57 -12.88
N ASN A 83 -8.22 -24.50 -13.47
CA ASN A 83 -9.50 -24.20 -12.82
C ASN A 83 -9.53 -22.92 -11.98
N ARG A 84 -8.80 -21.86 -12.39
CA ARG A 84 -8.71 -20.62 -11.63
C ARG A 84 -10.02 -19.84 -11.66
N ASN A 85 -10.47 -19.43 -10.48
CA ASN A 85 -11.54 -18.47 -10.32
C ASN A 85 -10.97 -17.08 -9.98
N PHE A 86 -10.75 -16.27 -11.02
CA PHE A 86 -10.18 -14.92 -10.83
C PHE A 86 -11.07 -14.00 -10.01
N ALA A 87 -12.39 -14.15 -10.08
CA ALA A 87 -13.31 -13.34 -9.29
C ALA A 87 -13.20 -13.67 -7.81
N ASN A 88 -13.07 -14.96 -7.46
CA ASN A 88 -12.83 -15.38 -6.09
C ASN A 88 -11.43 -14.94 -5.61
N GLY A 89 -10.40 -15.17 -6.42
CA GLY A 89 -9.04 -14.71 -6.09
C GLY A 89 -8.98 -13.20 -5.80
N ARG A 90 -9.71 -12.39 -6.57
CA ARG A 90 -9.83 -10.96 -6.32
C ARG A 90 -10.49 -10.66 -4.97
N LYS A 91 -11.56 -11.39 -4.61
CA LYS A 91 -12.20 -11.26 -3.30
C LYS A 91 -11.24 -11.64 -2.17
N MET A 92 -10.49 -12.73 -2.33
CA MET A 92 -9.53 -13.18 -1.32
C MET A 92 -8.38 -12.20 -1.15
N ALA A 93 -7.83 -11.64 -2.23
CA ALA A 93 -6.85 -10.56 -2.15
C ALA A 93 -7.40 -9.32 -1.40
N GLY A 94 -8.69 -9.03 -1.56
CA GLY A 94 -9.39 -8.03 -0.76
C GLY A 94 -9.49 -8.43 0.70
N ALA A 95 -9.95 -9.65 0.99
CA ALA A 95 -10.11 -10.18 2.35
C ALA A 95 -8.76 -10.23 3.11
N GLY A 96 -7.66 -10.53 2.41
CA GLY A 96 -6.30 -10.47 2.94
C GLY A 96 -5.72 -9.06 2.99
N THR A 97 -6.52 -8.01 2.71
CA THR A 97 -6.10 -6.60 2.70
C THR A 97 -4.98 -6.25 1.72
N CYS A 98 -4.65 -7.13 0.78
CA CYS A 98 -3.52 -6.95 -0.15
C CYS A 98 -3.60 -5.63 -0.94
N TYR A 99 -4.81 -5.21 -1.34
CA TYR A 99 -5.04 -3.99 -2.10
C TYR A 99 -4.80 -2.69 -1.31
N VAL A 100 -4.67 -2.76 0.00
CA VAL A 100 -4.32 -1.57 0.80
C VAL A 100 -2.90 -1.13 0.46
N CYS A 101 -1.98 -2.07 0.32
CA CYS A 101 -0.57 -1.80 0.09
C CYS A 101 -0.14 -2.07 -1.36
N HIS A 102 -0.69 -3.09 -2.00
CA HIS A 102 -0.27 -3.54 -3.32
C HIS A 102 -1.21 -3.10 -4.44
N ARG A 103 -0.65 -2.99 -5.63
CA ARG A 103 -1.38 -2.70 -6.86
C ARG A 103 -1.47 -3.94 -7.74
N PHE A 104 -2.67 -4.15 -8.33
CA PHE A 104 -2.92 -5.11 -9.39
C PHE A 104 -3.55 -4.40 -10.58
N LYS A 105 -2.90 -4.42 -11.74
CA LYS A 105 -3.40 -3.81 -12.99
C LYS A 105 -3.94 -2.38 -12.80
N GLY A 106 -3.26 -1.61 -11.96
CA GLY A 106 -3.58 -0.22 -11.68
C GLY A 106 -4.61 0.00 -10.57
N GLU A 107 -5.16 -1.05 -9.95
CA GLU A 107 -6.05 -0.95 -8.79
C GLU A 107 -5.28 -1.26 -7.50
N GLY A 108 -5.57 -0.55 -6.43
CA GLY A 108 -4.97 -0.74 -5.12
C GLY A 108 -3.93 0.29 -4.75
N GLY A 109 -3.29 0.07 -3.61
CA GLY A 109 -2.26 0.94 -3.04
C GLY A 109 -0.93 0.91 -3.81
N ALA A 110 -0.02 1.77 -3.40
CA ALA A 110 1.32 1.88 -4.01
C ALA A 110 2.43 1.91 -2.96
N VAL A 111 2.13 1.45 -1.76
CA VAL A 111 3.09 1.40 -0.66
C VAL A 111 3.98 0.17 -0.78
N GLY A 112 3.37 -0.98 -1.12
CA GLY A 112 4.05 -2.20 -1.50
C GLY A 112 4.34 -2.27 -2.99
N PRO A 113 5.06 -3.31 -3.45
CA PRO A 113 5.32 -3.55 -4.87
C PRO A 113 4.05 -3.75 -5.71
N ASP A 114 4.12 -3.38 -6.98
CA ASP A 114 3.08 -3.69 -7.96
C ASP A 114 3.13 -5.18 -8.30
N LEU A 115 2.04 -5.89 -8.02
CA LEU A 115 1.90 -7.34 -8.23
C LEU A 115 1.31 -7.71 -9.60
N SER A 116 1.09 -6.75 -10.50
CA SER A 116 0.48 -6.99 -11.82
C SER A 116 1.23 -8.01 -12.66
N SER A 117 2.54 -8.12 -12.49
CA SER A 117 3.41 -9.06 -13.22
C SER A 117 4.03 -10.14 -12.33
N ALA A 118 3.67 -10.21 -11.04
CA ALA A 118 4.30 -11.11 -10.07
C ALA A 118 4.19 -12.59 -10.49
N GLY A 119 3.03 -13.04 -10.97
CA GLY A 119 2.82 -14.41 -11.41
C GLY A 119 3.61 -14.84 -12.66
N GLY A 120 4.25 -13.89 -13.36
CA GLY A 120 5.17 -14.21 -14.45
C GLY A 120 6.66 -14.16 -14.07
N LYS A 121 6.95 -13.68 -12.84
CA LYS A 121 8.33 -13.51 -12.35
C LYS A 121 8.69 -14.51 -11.26
N PHE A 122 7.72 -14.93 -10.48
CA PHE A 122 7.90 -15.77 -9.30
C PHE A 122 7.09 -17.06 -9.44
N SER A 123 7.57 -18.13 -8.85
CA SER A 123 6.81 -19.38 -8.73
C SER A 123 5.64 -19.20 -7.76
N ALA A 124 4.68 -20.12 -7.80
CA ALA A 124 3.60 -20.11 -6.82
C ALA A 124 4.11 -20.31 -5.40
N TYR A 125 5.16 -21.12 -5.25
CA TYR A 125 5.83 -21.34 -3.98
C TYR A 125 6.46 -20.04 -3.43
N ASP A 126 7.23 -19.30 -4.23
CA ASP A 126 7.88 -18.06 -3.82
C ASP A 126 6.85 -17.00 -3.42
N LEU A 127 5.73 -16.91 -4.16
CA LEU A 127 4.65 -15.98 -3.84
C LEU A 127 3.98 -16.33 -2.51
N LEU A 128 3.72 -17.61 -2.27
CA LEU A 128 3.11 -18.07 -1.03
C LEU A 128 4.08 -17.89 0.15
N GLU A 129 5.35 -18.22 -0.03
CA GLU A 129 6.39 -18.00 0.98
C GLU A 129 6.46 -16.53 1.38
N SER A 130 6.46 -15.62 0.41
CA SER A 130 6.45 -14.16 0.67
C SER A 130 5.21 -13.67 1.44
N ILE A 131 4.09 -14.40 1.35
CA ILE A 131 2.85 -14.07 2.10
C ILE A 131 2.92 -14.63 3.53
N ILE A 132 3.44 -15.86 3.69
CA ILE A 132 3.50 -16.56 4.97
C ILE A 132 4.64 -16.02 5.84
N ASP A 133 5.82 -15.85 5.24
CA ASP A 133 7.02 -15.34 5.89
C ASP A 133 7.55 -14.09 5.15
N PRO A 134 6.88 -12.95 5.27
CA PRO A 134 7.27 -11.74 4.55
C PRO A 134 8.59 -11.13 5.01
N GLY A 135 9.15 -11.63 6.11
CA GLY A 135 10.47 -11.24 6.63
C GLY A 135 11.64 -12.00 6.01
N LYS A 136 11.38 -13.13 5.33
CA LYS A 136 12.44 -14.00 4.81
C LYS A 136 13.30 -13.33 3.74
N GLU A 137 12.65 -12.65 2.79
CA GLU A 137 13.32 -11.88 1.74
C GLU A 137 12.66 -10.51 1.59
N ILE A 138 13.37 -9.46 1.97
CA ILE A 138 12.88 -8.09 1.89
C ILE A 138 13.67 -7.36 0.80
N SER A 139 12.98 -6.91 -0.25
CA SER A 139 13.61 -6.07 -1.28
C SER A 139 14.07 -4.73 -0.69
N ASP A 140 15.28 -4.30 -1.02
CA ASP A 140 15.85 -3.03 -0.56
C ASP A 140 14.96 -1.81 -0.81
N GLN A 141 14.17 -1.85 -1.87
CA GLN A 141 13.23 -0.78 -2.21
C GLN A 141 12.05 -0.66 -1.24
N TYR A 142 11.75 -1.74 -0.50
CA TYR A 142 10.59 -1.84 0.39
C TYR A 142 10.98 -2.13 1.85
N GLY A 143 12.28 -2.28 2.11
CA GLY A 143 12.81 -2.47 3.45
C GLY A 143 12.51 -1.27 4.37
N ALA A 144 12.27 -1.56 5.64
CA ALA A 144 12.25 -0.57 6.68
C ALA A 144 13.67 -0.26 7.17
N THR A 145 13.80 0.89 7.82
CA THR A 145 15.03 1.35 8.45
C THR A 145 14.72 1.64 9.92
N ASN A 146 15.59 1.23 10.80
CA ASN A 146 15.55 1.56 12.22
C ASN A 146 16.45 2.78 12.45
N PHE A 147 15.85 3.85 12.95
CA PHE A 147 16.52 5.08 13.34
C PHE A 147 16.62 5.10 14.86
N LYS A 148 17.81 4.87 15.39
CA LYS A 148 18.06 4.97 16.82
C LYS A 148 18.40 6.45 17.14
N MET A 149 17.61 7.04 18.02
CA MET A 149 17.75 8.42 18.43
C MET A 149 18.69 8.54 19.63
N LYS A 150 19.33 9.68 19.81
CA LYS A 150 20.22 9.97 20.96
C LYS A 150 19.53 9.92 22.31
N ASP A 151 18.22 10.10 22.35
CA ASP A 151 17.39 9.94 23.55
C ASP A 151 17.04 8.50 23.88
N GLY A 152 17.50 7.54 23.05
CA GLY A 152 17.25 6.10 23.21
C GLY A 152 15.96 5.62 22.53
N THR A 153 15.15 6.50 21.95
CA THR A 153 13.98 6.08 21.18
C THR A 153 14.36 5.46 19.84
N VAL A 154 13.53 4.59 19.31
CA VAL A 154 13.71 3.98 17.99
C VAL A 154 12.49 4.28 17.12
N VAL A 155 12.73 4.86 15.96
CA VAL A 155 11.73 5.04 14.91
C VAL A 155 12.00 4.01 13.83
N SER A 156 11.01 3.17 13.50
CA SER A 156 11.13 2.17 12.44
C SER A 156 10.15 2.50 11.33
N GLY A 157 10.62 2.48 10.08
CA GLY A 157 9.75 2.75 8.95
C GLY A 157 10.50 2.85 7.64
N ARG A 158 9.74 3.08 6.57
CA ARG A 158 10.29 3.23 5.23
C ARG A 158 10.67 4.68 4.96
N ILE A 159 11.88 4.91 4.46
CA ILE A 159 12.32 6.23 4.00
C ILE A 159 11.54 6.59 2.74
N MET A 160 10.78 7.66 2.81
CA MET A 160 10.01 8.22 1.70
C MET A 160 10.76 9.35 1.01
N ASN A 161 11.53 10.12 1.78
CA ASN A 161 12.36 11.20 1.30
C ASN A 161 13.47 11.51 2.31
N LEU A 162 14.53 12.15 1.84
CA LEU A 162 15.66 12.61 2.64
C LEU A 162 16.01 14.02 2.21
N THR A 163 16.17 14.90 3.20
CA THR A 163 16.78 16.23 3.07
C THR A 163 18.08 16.28 3.85
N GLU A 164 18.83 17.35 3.74
CA GLU A 164 20.06 17.54 4.52
C GLU A 164 19.84 17.45 6.04
N LYS A 165 18.63 17.74 6.53
CA LYS A 165 18.31 17.86 7.96
C LYS A 165 17.32 16.80 8.47
N LEU A 166 16.52 16.19 7.59
CA LEU A 166 15.39 15.36 7.98
C LEU A 166 15.26 14.12 7.10
N TYR A 167 15.04 12.96 7.71
CA TYR A 167 14.40 11.82 7.05
C TYR A 167 12.88 11.95 7.15
N HIS A 168 12.19 11.73 6.05
CA HIS A 168 10.74 11.61 5.98
C HIS A 168 10.41 10.13 5.97
N VAL A 169 9.90 9.63 7.08
CA VAL A 169 9.72 8.19 7.31
C VAL A 169 8.24 7.87 7.40
N ASN A 170 7.77 6.93 6.60
CA ASN A 170 6.45 6.34 6.79
C ASN A 170 6.57 5.18 7.78
N THR A 171 5.93 5.32 8.93
CA THR A 171 5.94 4.35 10.02
C THR A 171 4.69 3.47 10.07
N ASP A 172 3.67 3.82 9.27
CA ASP A 172 2.41 3.08 9.18
C ASP A 172 2.00 2.88 7.72
N MET A 173 2.15 1.65 7.24
CA MET A 173 1.80 1.29 5.86
C MET A 173 0.30 1.32 5.57
N MET A 174 -0.54 1.27 6.60
CA MET A 174 -1.99 1.41 6.48
C MET A 174 -2.39 2.88 6.29
N GLN A 175 -1.52 3.80 6.67
CA GLN A 175 -1.68 5.25 6.51
C GLN A 175 -0.50 5.85 5.73
N PRO A 176 -0.42 5.60 4.42
CA PRO A 176 0.75 5.94 3.60
C PRO A 176 1.04 7.46 3.52
N SER A 177 0.10 8.28 3.89
CA SER A 177 0.25 9.74 3.95
C SER A 177 0.82 10.25 5.28
N THR A 178 0.85 9.40 6.31
CA THR A 178 1.39 9.77 7.61
C THR A 178 2.90 9.69 7.58
N ILE A 179 3.57 10.83 7.71
CA ILE A 179 5.02 10.94 7.67
C ILE A 179 5.54 11.38 9.04
N THR A 180 6.46 10.60 9.57
CA THR A 180 7.26 10.95 10.74
C THR A 180 8.56 11.62 10.28
N PHE A 181 8.88 12.76 10.85
CA PHE A 181 10.11 13.49 10.57
C PHE A 181 11.18 13.10 11.58
N VAL A 182 12.30 12.58 11.08
CA VAL A 182 13.43 12.15 11.92
C VAL A 182 14.60 13.08 11.67
N PRO A 183 14.99 13.93 12.66
CA PRO A 183 16.09 14.88 12.50
C PRO A 183 17.44 14.16 12.44
N VAL A 184 18.25 14.49 11.42
CA VAL A 184 19.57 13.87 11.21
C VAL A 184 20.52 14.15 12.40
N ASN A 185 20.44 15.34 12.98
CA ASN A 185 21.28 15.74 14.11
C ASN A 185 20.93 15.05 15.45
N GLU A 186 19.76 14.40 15.54
CA GLU A 186 19.31 13.68 16.72
C GLU A 186 19.56 12.16 16.61
N LEU A 187 20.08 11.70 15.49
CA LEU A 187 20.38 10.29 15.26
C LEU A 187 21.64 9.85 16.01
N GLU A 188 21.55 8.66 16.63
CA GLU A 188 22.69 7.89 17.13
C GLU A 188 23.18 6.91 16.06
N SER A 189 22.27 6.10 15.49
CA SER A 189 22.60 5.18 14.39
C SER A 189 21.41 4.94 13.47
N ILE A 190 21.70 4.41 12.28
CA ILE A 190 20.72 4.01 11.27
C ILE A 190 21.07 2.60 10.82
N GLU A 191 20.11 1.68 10.87
CA GLU A 191 20.31 0.29 10.51
C GLU A 191 19.13 -0.23 9.67
N PRO A 192 19.36 -1.09 8.67
CA PRO A 192 18.28 -1.80 7.99
C PRO A 192 17.47 -2.62 9.00
N SER A 193 16.15 -2.60 8.87
CA SER A 193 15.30 -3.48 9.66
C SER A 193 15.25 -4.88 9.04
N THR A 194 15.32 -5.89 9.89
CA THR A 194 15.09 -7.29 9.49
C THR A 194 13.60 -7.67 9.51
N ILE A 195 12.74 -6.75 9.94
CA ILE A 195 11.29 -6.95 10.01
C ILE A 195 10.65 -6.35 8.78
N SER A 196 9.86 -7.16 8.08
CA SER A 196 9.07 -6.68 6.94
C SER A 196 7.97 -5.73 7.39
N MET A 197 7.72 -4.71 6.59
CA MET A 197 6.55 -3.85 6.75
C MET A 197 5.24 -4.54 6.33
N MET A 198 5.30 -5.63 5.55
CA MET A 198 4.17 -6.50 5.28
C MET A 198 3.91 -7.38 6.50
N PRO A 199 2.72 -7.30 7.13
CA PRO A 199 2.44 -8.10 8.31
C PRO A 199 2.28 -9.59 7.97
N PRO A 200 2.69 -10.52 8.84
CA PRO A 200 2.41 -11.95 8.68
C PRO A 200 0.92 -12.25 9.00
N GLY A 201 0.47 -13.44 8.60
CA GLY A 201 -0.83 -13.96 8.99
C GLY A 201 -2.03 -13.39 8.20
N LEU A 202 -1.80 -12.67 7.12
CA LEU A 202 -2.86 -12.07 6.29
C LEU A 202 -3.84 -13.10 5.72
N ILE A 203 -3.43 -14.35 5.58
CA ILE A 203 -4.27 -15.45 5.06
C ILE A 203 -4.83 -16.35 6.17
N ASN A 204 -4.59 -16.07 7.44
CA ASN A 204 -5.01 -16.93 8.56
C ASN A 204 -6.53 -17.06 8.75
N THR A 205 -7.31 -16.24 8.05
CA THR A 205 -8.78 -16.30 8.01
C THR A 205 -9.31 -16.93 6.73
N MET A 206 -8.44 -17.49 5.89
CA MET A 206 -8.82 -18.16 4.64
C MET A 206 -8.83 -19.66 4.84
N SER A 207 -9.75 -20.34 4.13
CA SER A 207 -9.74 -21.79 3.99
C SER A 207 -8.73 -22.23 2.93
N GLU A 208 -8.47 -23.51 2.86
CA GLU A 208 -7.56 -24.12 1.88
C GLU A 208 -8.07 -24.05 0.43
N ASP A 209 -9.41 -23.89 0.24
CA ASP A 209 -10.08 -23.91 -1.06
C ASP A 209 -9.82 -22.70 -1.96
#